data_db690edc74dd9ca186d07ddd8e0842b6
#
_entry.id   db690edc74dd9ca186d07ddd8e0842b6
#
_cell.length_a   1.000
_cell.length_b   1.000
_cell.length_c   1.000
_cell.angle_alpha   90.00
_cell.angle_beta   90.00
_cell.angle_gamma   90.00
#
_symmetry.space_group_name_H-M   'P 1'
#
loop_
_entity.id
_entity.type
_entity.pdbx_description
1 polymer ?
#
loop_
_entity_poly.entity_id
_entity_poly.type
_entity_poly.pdbx_seq_one_letter_code
_entity_poly.pdbx_strand_id
1 'polypeptide(L)'
;MPWAICRCRLVRSTVSLMLPLGDAPHLGPLRLPEAPERALLRRLALATALIVAVTLIQWLGRDGLRDNVHPDQAVGLVDVLYFTIVSLTTVGYGDITPVTDQARLVNALVMTPLRVFLWVLFLGTAYELTVLRLRLREDRQMKDLHDRLADHVIVCGYGVKGRAIAAELLAHGQPRDQIVAIDEDEDAVATAVRDGLVAMRGDASREALLRVAHVEAAHAVLVASNRDDASVLICLTVRSLAPRVHLVASAREEENIKLLYGAGADLVVSPSVSGGRLMGAAVRQQVVPQFLEDLLSFGDGLALSERIVRLGEAGKTAAELPDLRGALILGAARGQKRFAFHQLPGMRLQPGDVVV
;
A
#
# COMPACT_ATOMS: atom_id res chain seq x y z
N MET A 1 -19.89 -44.33 0.69
CA MET A 1 -18.54 -43.99 1.15
C MET A 1 -17.59 -44.04 0.00
N PRO A 2 -16.95 -42.95 -0.39
CA PRO A 2 -15.63 -42.61 0.08
C PRO A 2 -15.50 -41.12 0.48
N TRP A 3 -14.59 -40.89 1.38
CA TRP A 3 -14.21 -39.65 2.01
C TRP A 3 -13.46 -38.72 1.04
N ALA A 4 -14.01 -37.56 0.73
CA ALA A 4 -13.30 -36.46 0.06
C ALA A 4 -12.64 -35.58 1.13
N ILE A 5 -11.33 -35.69 1.21
CA ILE A 5 -10.47 -34.84 2.07
C ILE A 5 -10.47 -33.43 1.49
N CYS A 6 -11.20 -32.54 2.14
CA CYS A 6 -11.15 -31.11 1.89
C CYS A 6 -9.80 -30.57 2.38
N ARG A 7 -8.85 -30.35 1.45
CA ARG A 7 -7.60 -29.64 1.72
C ARG A 7 -7.93 -28.17 1.99
N CYS A 8 -8.04 -27.81 3.24
CA CYS A 8 -8.02 -26.45 3.69
C CYS A 8 -6.67 -25.83 3.31
N ARG A 9 -6.64 -25.05 2.22
CA ARG A 9 -5.50 -24.17 1.90
C ARG A 9 -5.48 -23.08 2.95
N LEU A 10 -4.46 -23.09 3.79
CA LEU A 10 -4.10 -22.00 4.68
C LEU A 10 -4.12 -20.69 3.89
N VAL A 11 -5.06 -19.82 4.20
CA VAL A 11 -5.08 -18.42 3.82
C VAL A 11 -3.86 -17.77 4.46
N ARG A 12 -2.81 -17.56 3.68
CA ARG A 12 -1.67 -16.73 4.08
C ARG A 12 -2.21 -15.33 4.37
N SER A 13 -1.99 -14.87 5.57
CA SER A 13 -2.28 -13.55 6.10
C SER A 13 -2.03 -12.46 5.05
N THR A 14 -3.10 -11.80 4.63
CA THR A 14 -3.08 -10.55 3.88
C THR A 14 -2.42 -9.51 4.79
N VAL A 15 -1.22 -9.08 4.45
CA VAL A 15 -0.50 -8.03 5.18
C VAL A 15 -1.18 -6.71 4.82
N SER A 16 -1.96 -6.19 5.76
CA SER A 16 -2.52 -4.84 5.70
C SER A 16 -1.40 -3.82 5.74
N LEU A 17 -1.14 -3.15 4.62
CA LEU A 17 -0.19 -2.06 4.54
C LEU A 17 -0.89 -0.76 4.94
N MET A 18 -0.97 -0.47 6.24
CA MET A 18 -1.27 0.86 6.73
C MET A 18 0.00 1.70 6.58
N LEU A 19 0.15 2.44 5.47
CA LEU A 19 1.18 3.46 5.30
C LEU A 19 0.62 4.78 5.84
N PRO A 20 1.11 5.30 6.99
CA PRO A 20 0.86 6.66 7.38
C PRO A 20 1.76 7.56 6.52
N LEU A 21 1.28 7.98 5.36
CA LEU A 21 1.85 9.11 4.64
C LEU A 21 1.37 10.40 5.32
N GLY A 22 1.76 10.60 6.61
CA GLY A 22 1.79 11.91 7.23
C GLY A 22 2.77 12.78 6.43
N ASP A 23 2.50 14.09 6.41
CA ASP A 23 3.32 15.10 5.73
C ASP A 23 4.81 14.83 5.94
N ALA A 24 5.42 14.13 4.97
CA ALA A 24 6.85 13.98 4.94
C ALA A 24 7.40 15.38 4.62
N PRO A 25 8.14 16.03 5.53
CA PRO A 25 8.86 17.24 5.17
C PRO A 25 9.71 16.88 3.96
N HIS A 26 9.75 17.76 2.95
CA HIS A 26 10.63 17.67 1.81
C HIS A 26 12.08 17.62 2.29
N LEU A 27 12.50 16.47 2.76
CA LEU A 27 13.89 16.16 2.99
C LEU A 27 14.48 16.00 1.58
N GLY A 28 15.21 17.03 1.16
CA GLY A 28 16.01 17.01 -0.06
C GLY A 28 16.80 15.71 -0.18
N PRO A 29 17.40 15.37 -1.33
CA PRO A 29 18.08 14.10 -1.53
C PRO A 29 19.11 13.92 -0.43
N LEU A 30 18.73 13.20 0.61
CA LEU A 30 19.65 12.75 1.65
C LEU A 30 20.67 11.89 0.91
N ARG A 31 21.90 12.45 0.80
CA ARG A 31 23.07 11.68 0.35
C ARG A 31 23.01 10.37 1.09
N LEU A 32 22.89 9.28 0.34
CA LEU A 32 23.00 7.94 0.90
C LEU A 32 24.27 7.92 1.75
N PRO A 33 24.19 7.65 3.06
CA PRO A 33 25.41 7.50 3.85
C PRO A 33 26.23 6.40 3.22
N GLU A 34 27.56 6.56 3.26
CA GLU A 34 28.55 5.54 2.84
C GLU A 34 28.04 4.16 3.19
N ALA A 35 28.22 3.20 2.27
CA ALA A 35 27.67 1.85 2.38
C ALA A 35 27.66 1.39 3.86
N PRO A 36 26.50 1.01 4.41
CA PRO A 36 26.30 0.79 5.86
C PRO A 36 27.31 -0.19 6.45
N GLU A 37 27.85 -1.07 5.62
CA GLU A 37 28.91 -2.02 5.95
C GLU A 37 30.22 -1.33 6.33
N ARG A 38 30.60 -0.27 5.61
CA ARG A 38 31.87 0.46 5.90
C ARG A 38 31.75 1.28 7.20
N ALA A 39 30.60 1.88 7.46
CA ALA A 39 30.36 2.59 8.70
C ALA A 39 30.39 1.62 9.91
N LEU A 40 29.78 0.45 9.78
CA LEU A 40 29.79 -0.60 10.79
C LEU A 40 31.22 -1.12 11.06
N LEU A 41 31.98 -1.42 10.00
CA LEU A 41 33.36 -1.87 10.11
C LEU A 41 34.24 -0.82 10.80
N ARG A 42 34.11 0.47 10.46
CA ARG A 42 34.84 1.56 11.11
C ARG A 42 34.55 1.65 12.61
N ARG A 43 33.29 1.51 13.01
CA ARG A 43 32.87 1.54 14.43
C ARG A 43 33.39 0.32 15.18
N LEU A 44 33.33 -0.85 14.57
CA LEU A 44 33.89 -2.08 15.15
C LEU A 44 35.41 -1.97 15.31
N ALA A 45 36.11 -1.48 14.31
CA ALA A 45 37.55 -1.24 14.37
C ALA A 45 37.89 -0.23 15.47
N LEU A 46 37.13 0.87 15.59
CA LEU A 46 37.31 1.84 16.65
C LEU A 46 37.11 1.24 18.03
N ALA A 47 36.02 0.49 18.24
CA ALA A 47 35.72 -0.18 19.51
C ALA A 47 36.87 -1.16 19.89
N THR A 48 37.34 -1.97 18.93
CA THR A 48 38.47 -2.90 19.15
C THR A 48 39.74 -2.14 19.47
N ALA A 49 40.06 -1.08 18.75
CA ALA A 49 41.24 -0.26 19.01
C ALA A 49 41.20 0.38 20.41
N LEU A 50 40.03 0.85 20.84
CA LEU A 50 39.83 1.40 22.19
C LEU A 50 40.01 0.33 23.28
N ILE A 51 39.46 -0.87 23.11
CA ILE A 51 39.65 -1.98 24.05
C ILE A 51 41.14 -2.34 24.17
N VAL A 52 41.87 -2.45 23.04
CA VAL A 52 43.29 -2.72 23.02
C VAL A 52 44.09 -1.61 23.71
N ALA A 53 43.76 -0.35 23.42
CA ALA A 53 44.44 0.80 24.04
C ALA A 53 44.29 0.79 25.57
N VAL A 54 43.08 0.54 26.05
CA VAL A 54 42.79 0.47 27.50
C VAL A 54 43.47 -0.72 28.14
N THR A 55 43.45 -1.89 27.48
CA THR A 55 44.16 -3.06 27.99
C THR A 55 45.67 -2.78 28.13
N LEU A 56 46.27 -2.05 27.18
CA LEU A 56 47.68 -1.64 27.28
C LEU A 56 47.92 -0.66 28.42
N ILE A 57 47.04 0.33 28.64
CA ILE A 57 47.12 1.27 29.76
C ILE A 57 47.05 0.52 31.09
N GLN A 58 46.14 -0.40 31.24
CA GLN A 58 45.97 -1.22 32.43
C GLN A 58 47.16 -2.18 32.63
N TRP A 59 47.71 -2.72 31.53
CA TRP A 59 48.89 -3.56 31.59
C TRP A 59 50.14 -2.82 32.10
N LEU A 60 50.32 -1.58 31.68
CA LEU A 60 51.40 -0.74 32.17
C LEU A 60 51.27 -0.39 33.66
N GLY A 61 50.01 -0.32 34.16
CA GLY A 61 49.67 -0.04 35.54
C GLY A 61 49.33 -1.29 36.37
N ARG A 62 49.65 -2.50 35.90
CA ARG A 62 49.18 -3.77 36.51
C ARG A 62 49.60 -3.97 37.95
N ASP A 63 50.72 -3.39 38.38
CA ASP A 63 51.19 -3.46 39.76
C ASP A 63 50.26 -2.75 40.75
N GLY A 64 49.37 -1.91 40.25
CA GLY A 64 48.28 -1.27 41.01
C GLY A 64 46.96 -2.06 41.07
N LEU A 65 46.88 -3.21 40.40
CA LEU A 65 45.75 -4.12 40.38
C LEU A 65 46.04 -5.28 41.34
N ARG A 66 44.98 -5.78 41.99
CA ARG A 66 45.06 -6.94 42.86
C ARG A 66 43.99 -7.95 42.48
N ASP A 67 44.42 -9.21 42.29
CA ASP A 67 43.51 -10.34 42.23
C ASP A 67 43.11 -10.75 43.66
N ASN A 68 41.83 -10.66 43.97
CA ASN A 68 41.28 -11.01 45.27
C ASN A 68 41.04 -12.53 45.44
N VAL A 69 41.05 -13.26 44.32
CA VAL A 69 40.88 -14.74 44.33
C VAL A 69 42.24 -15.42 44.52
N HIS A 70 43.33 -14.87 43.89
CA HIS A 70 44.67 -15.39 44.00
C HIS A 70 45.65 -14.27 44.46
N PRO A 71 45.62 -13.88 45.74
CA PRO A 71 46.31 -12.67 46.19
C PRO A 71 47.84 -12.75 46.09
N ASP A 72 48.41 -13.95 46.03
CA ASP A 72 49.81 -14.23 45.99
C ASP A 72 50.40 -14.32 44.55
N GLN A 73 49.52 -14.22 43.55
CA GLN A 73 49.91 -14.27 42.14
C GLN A 73 49.96 -12.84 41.53
N ALA A 74 50.99 -12.61 40.71
CA ALA A 74 51.07 -11.38 39.95
C ALA A 74 49.99 -11.38 38.84
N VAL A 75 49.30 -10.25 38.65
CA VAL A 75 48.30 -10.07 37.62
C VAL A 75 48.90 -10.22 36.21
N GLY A 76 48.49 -11.24 35.48
CA GLY A 76 48.98 -11.56 34.13
C GLY A 76 48.25 -10.76 33.04
N LEU A 77 48.70 -10.87 31.79
CA LEU A 77 48.09 -10.18 30.64
C LEU A 77 46.65 -10.62 30.43
N VAL A 78 46.34 -11.89 30.63
CA VAL A 78 45.01 -12.45 30.50
C VAL A 78 44.06 -11.86 31.55
N ASP A 79 44.56 -11.71 32.80
CA ASP A 79 43.80 -11.14 33.89
C ASP A 79 43.47 -9.67 33.65
N VAL A 80 44.43 -8.90 33.10
CA VAL A 80 44.23 -7.50 32.70
C VAL A 80 43.26 -7.38 31.56
N LEU A 81 43.28 -8.24 30.53
CA LEU A 81 42.32 -8.27 29.44
C LEU A 81 40.91 -8.60 29.99
N TYR A 82 40.84 -9.63 30.81
CA TYR A 82 39.58 -10.01 31.48
C TYR A 82 39.01 -8.85 32.31
N PHE A 83 39.83 -8.23 33.19
CA PHE A 83 39.40 -7.08 33.97
C PHE A 83 38.95 -5.92 33.09
N THR A 84 39.63 -5.64 32.00
CA THR A 84 39.26 -4.58 31.05
C THR A 84 37.88 -4.87 30.44
N ILE A 85 37.66 -6.09 29.93
CA ILE A 85 36.39 -6.47 29.31
C ILE A 85 35.23 -6.41 30.33
N VAL A 86 35.41 -7.04 31.51
CA VAL A 86 34.41 -7.07 32.58
C VAL A 86 34.06 -5.66 33.06
N SER A 87 35.07 -4.78 33.15
CA SER A 87 34.86 -3.39 33.53
C SER A 87 34.18 -2.57 32.46
N LEU A 88 34.57 -2.71 31.19
CA LEU A 88 33.93 -1.98 30.06
C LEU A 88 32.48 -2.44 29.79
N THR A 89 32.19 -3.72 29.98
CA THR A 89 30.84 -4.27 29.84
C THR A 89 29.94 -3.98 31.06
N THR A 90 30.47 -3.29 32.07
CA THR A 90 29.76 -2.93 33.32
C THR A 90 29.33 -4.11 34.18
N VAL A 91 29.90 -5.31 34.00
CA VAL A 91 29.64 -6.47 34.86
C VAL A 91 30.29 -6.29 36.24
N GLY A 92 31.62 -6.03 36.28
CA GLY A 92 32.34 -5.65 37.50
C GLY A 92 32.24 -6.68 38.63
N TYR A 93 32.72 -7.90 38.43
CA TYR A 93 32.67 -8.96 39.46
C TYR A 93 33.42 -8.62 40.75
N GLY A 94 34.40 -7.71 40.69
CA GLY A 94 35.16 -7.28 41.85
C GLY A 94 36.25 -8.27 42.28
N ASP A 95 36.54 -9.27 41.48
CA ASP A 95 37.61 -10.25 41.63
C ASP A 95 38.99 -9.63 41.42
N ILE A 96 39.13 -8.74 40.43
CA ILE A 96 40.29 -7.90 40.20
C ILE A 96 39.90 -6.45 40.51
N THR A 97 40.67 -5.80 41.39
CA THR A 97 40.38 -4.43 41.85
C THR A 97 41.64 -3.53 41.84
N PRO A 98 41.44 -2.22 41.54
CA PRO A 98 42.52 -1.23 41.68
C PRO A 98 42.76 -0.92 43.16
N VAL A 99 43.95 -1.15 43.65
CA VAL A 99 44.33 -0.94 45.05
C VAL A 99 45.16 0.30 45.28
N THR A 100 45.94 0.75 44.27
CA THR A 100 46.73 1.99 44.37
C THR A 100 45.93 3.22 43.93
N ASP A 101 46.27 4.41 44.46
CA ASP A 101 45.60 5.65 44.09
C ASP A 101 45.74 5.98 42.62
N GLN A 102 46.90 5.66 42.00
CA GLN A 102 47.10 5.81 40.54
C GLN A 102 46.15 4.92 39.74
N ALA A 103 46.06 3.64 40.09
CA ALA A 103 45.15 2.72 39.42
C ALA A 103 43.66 3.11 39.57
N ARG A 104 43.27 3.64 40.74
CA ARG A 104 41.92 4.18 40.98
C ARG A 104 41.67 5.43 40.14
N LEU A 105 42.61 6.35 40.01
CA LEU A 105 42.54 7.52 39.14
C LEU A 105 42.39 7.12 37.66
N VAL A 106 43.17 6.17 37.17
CA VAL A 106 43.04 5.67 35.78
C VAL A 106 41.67 5.05 35.55
N ASN A 107 41.16 4.26 36.49
CA ASN A 107 39.79 3.71 36.35
C ASN A 107 38.71 4.80 36.34
N ALA A 108 38.83 5.82 37.21
CA ALA A 108 37.85 6.87 37.27
C ALA A 108 37.86 7.79 36.04
N LEU A 109 39.07 8.20 35.56
CA LEU A 109 39.23 9.22 34.53
C LEU A 109 39.33 8.64 33.12
N VAL A 110 39.73 7.39 32.95
CA VAL A 110 39.89 6.75 31.63
C VAL A 110 38.86 5.68 31.40
N MET A 111 38.74 4.70 32.31
CA MET A 111 37.80 3.57 32.11
C MET A 111 36.34 4.00 32.13
N THR A 112 35.97 4.87 33.09
CA THR A 112 34.54 5.25 33.23
C THR A 112 34.02 6.07 32.02
N PRO A 113 34.70 7.12 31.55
CA PRO A 113 34.26 7.83 30.35
C PRO A 113 34.25 6.94 29.09
N LEU A 114 35.23 6.09 28.95
CA LEU A 114 35.36 5.20 27.80
C LEU A 114 34.25 4.14 27.77
N ARG A 115 33.88 3.61 28.92
CA ARG A 115 32.71 2.73 29.10
C ARG A 115 31.44 3.39 28.57
N VAL A 116 31.16 4.64 28.98
CA VAL A 116 29.99 5.39 28.52
C VAL A 116 30.06 5.60 27.01
N PHE A 117 31.24 5.98 26.49
CA PHE A 117 31.42 6.19 25.06
C PHE A 117 31.15 4.91 24.23
N LEU A 118 31.65 3.75 24.68
CA LEU A 118 31.37 2.46 24.02
C LEU A 118 29.89 2.12 24.02
N TRP A 119 29.18 2.37 25.12
CA TRP A 119 27.75 2.14 25.19
C TRP A 119 26.96 3.07 24.25
N VAL A 120 27.33 4.35 24.17
CA VAL A 120 26.73 5.30 23.23
C VAL A 120 26.97 4.88 21.78
N LEU A 121 28.19 4.43 21.47
CA LEU A 121 28.55 3.91 20.13
C LEU A 121 27.72 2.67 19.78
N PHE A 122 27.57 1.74 20.71
CA PHE A 122 26.76 0.52 20.53
C PHE A 122 25.27 0.86 20.33
N LEU A 123 24.70 1.70 21.19
CA LEU A 123 23.29 2.10 21.14
C LEU A 123 22.98 2.85 19.83
N GLY A 124 23.86 3.77 19.42
CA GLY A 124 23.71 4.49 18.15
C GLY A 124 23.74 3.54 16.94
N THR A 125 24.61 2.53 16.97
CA THR A 125 24.69 1.53 15.91
C THR A 125 23.45 0.64 15.87
N ALA A 126 22.94 0.21 17.03
CA ALA A 126 21.73 -0.58 17.14
C ALA A 126 20.51 0.19 16.62
N TYR A 127 20.40 1.48 16.95
CA TYR A 127 19.35 2.37 16.44
C TYR A 127 19.40 2.49 14.92
N GLU A 128 20.55 2.80 14.33
CA GLU A 128 20.70 2.92 12.87
C GLU A 128 20.34 1.62 12.14
N LEU A 129 20.82 0.47 12.64
CA LEU A 129 20.49 -0.83 12.06
C LEU A 129 18.98 -1.13 12.11
N THR A 130 18.32 -0.74 13.20
CA THR A 130 16.89 -0.94 13.35
C THR A 130 16.10 -0.06 12.36
N VAL A 131 16.44 1.21 12.25
CA VAL A 131 15.82 2.15 11.30
C VAL A 131 16.05 1.68 9.86
N LEU A 132 17.28 1.25 9.53
CA LEU A 132 17.60 0.73 8.20
C LEU A 132 16.79 -0.52 7.86
N ARG A 133 16.64 -1.46 8.81
CA ARG A 133 15.84 -2.67 8.62
C ARG A 133 14.36 -2.36 8.41
N LEU A 134 13.80 -1.38 9.12
CA LEU A 134 12.42 -0.95 8.93
C LEU A 134 12.22 -0.38 7.52
N ARG A 135 13.09 0.53 7.07
CA ARG A 135 13.04 1.10 5.71
C ARG A 135 13.16 0.05 4.61
N LEU A 136 14.09 -0.89 4.74
CA LEU A 136 14.25 -1.97 3.76
C LEU A 136 13.06 -2.93 3.71
N ARG A 137 12.31 -3.08 4.81
CA ARG A 137 11.05 -3.84 4.81
C ARG A 137 9.96 -3.08 4.06
N GLU A 138 9.83 -1.78 4.29
CA GLU A 138 8.88 -0.92 3.58
C GLU A 138 9.14 -0.94 2.07
N ASP A 139 10.40 -0.76 1.62
CA ASP A 139 10.78 -0.79 0.21
C ASP A 139 10.50 -2.15 -0.46
N ARG A 140 10.70 -3.27 0.25
CA ARG A 140 10.39 -4.61 -0.27
C ARG A 140 8.90 -4.83 -0.39
N GLN A 141 8.11 -4.42 0.61
CA GLN A 141 6.65 -4.53 0.56
C GLN A 141 6.07 -3.69 -0.57
N MET A 142 6.63 -2.49 -0.80
CA MET A 142 6.24 -1.63 -1.93
C MET A 142 6.54 -2.28 -3.29
N LYS A 143 7.72 -2.88 -3.45
CA LYS A 143 8.07 -3.60 -4.69
C LYS A 143 7.19 -4.82 -4.91
N ASP A 144 6.98 -5.64 -3.88
CA ASP A 144 6.10 -6.81 -3.96
C ASP A 144 4.65 -6.41 -4.30
N LEU A 145 4.19 -5.26 -3.81
CA LEU A 145 2.87 -4.71 -4.15
C LEU A 145 2.86 -4.22 -5.60
N HIS A 146 3.87 -3.48 -6.01
CA HIS A 146 4.03 -2.98 -7.38
C HIS A 146 4.04 -4.12 -8.42
N ASP A 147 4.77 -5.22 -8.15
CA ASP A 147 4.86 -6.37 -9.03
C ASP A 147 3.53 -7.17 -9.13
N ARG A 148 2.65 -7.04 -8.15
CA ARG A 148 1.32 -7.68 -8.12
C ARG A 148 0.22 -6.82 -8.75
N LEU A 149 0.38 -5.50 -8.75
CA LEU A 149 -0.59 -4.57 -9.27
C LEU A 149 -0.40 -4.39 -10.79
N ALA A 150 -0.98 -5.28 -11.56
CA ALA A 150 -1.11 -5.17 -13.01
C ALA A 150 -2.56 -5.45 -13.39
N ASP A 151 -3.13 -4.63 -14.27
CA ASP A 151 -4.54 -4.75 -14.73
C ASP A 151 -5.57 -4.66 -13.58
N HIS A 152 -5.22 -3.93 -12.52
CA HIS A 152 -6.02 -3.73 -11.30
C HIS A 152 -6.94 -2.51 -11.42
N VAL A 153 -7.88 -2.41 -10.50
CA VAL A 153 -8.84 -1.30 -10.43
C VAL A 153 -8.54 -0.43 -9.22
N ILE A 154 -8.46 0.89 -9.42
CA ILE A 154 -8.26 1.87 -8.36
C ILE A 154 -9.58 2.56 -8.04
N VAL A 155 -9.97 2.57 -6.76
CA VAL A 155 -11.17 3.26 -6.25
C VAL A 155 -10.72 4.42 -5.36
N CYS A 156 -10.87 5.65 -5.86
CA CYS A 156 -10.55 6.88 -5.13
C CYS A 156 -11.80 7.35 -4.34
N GLY A 157 -11.76 7.19 -3.03
CA GLY A 157 -12.86 7.38 -2.10
C GLY A 157 -13.55 6.06 -1.73
N TYR A 158 -13.41 5.61 -0.48
CA TYR A 158 -13.96 4.34 0.02
C TYR A 158 -15.10 4.55 1.03
N GLY A 159 -15.90 5.61 0.82
CA GLY A 159 -17.16 5.85 1.52
C GLY A 159 -18.29 4.92 1.01
N VAL A 160 -19.53 5.37 1.12
CA VAL A 160 -20.70 4.59 0.69
C VAL A 160 -20.63 4.19 -0.78
N LYS A 161 -20.26 5.13 -1.68
CA LYS A 161 -20.13 4.87 -3.12
C LYS A 161 -19.00 3.89 -3.43
N GLY A 162 -17.83 4.12 -2.85
CA GLY A 162 -16.64 3.26 -3.09
C GLY A 162 -16.86 1.83 -2.62
N ARG A 163 -17.54 1.63 -1.50
CA ARG A 163 -17.92 0.29 -1.03
C ARG A 163 -18.89 -0.41 -1.97
N ALA A 164 -19.88 0.31 -2.47
CA ALA A 164 -20.82 -0.24 -3.46
C ALA A 164 -20.10 -0.64 -4.75
N ILE A 165 -19.18 0.22 -5.25
CA ILE A 165 -18.35 -0.09 -6.41
C ILE A 165 -17.51 -1.34 -6.16
N ALA A 166 -16.82 -1.44 -5.02
CA ALA A 166 -16.01 -2.60 -4.71
C ALA A 166 -16.83 -3.89 -4.60
N ALA A 167 -18.03 -3.82 -3.99
CA ALA A 167 -18.94 -4.96 -3.90
C ALA A 167 -19.36 -5.45 -5.29
N GLU A 168 -19.64 -4.54 -6.21
CA GLU A 168 -20.02 -4.85 -7.59
C GLU A 168 -18.86 -5.48 -8.37
N LEU A 169 -17.65 -4.91 -8.25
CA LEU A 169 -16.44 -5.48 -8.86
C LEU A 169 -16.17 -6.91 -8.37
N LEU A 170 -16.34 -7.15 -7.07
CA LEU A 170 -16.16 -8.47 -6.47
C LEU A 170 -17.24 -9.47 -6.96
N ALA A 171 -18.49 -9.03 -7.11
CA ALA A 171 -19.58 -9.84 -7.65
C ALA A 171 -19.32 -10.25 -9.11
N HIS A 172 -18.63 -9.39 -9.88
CA HIS A 172 -18.19 -9.68 -11.24
C HIS A 172 -16.90 -10.50 -11.33
N GLY A 173 -16.37 -10.96 -10.18
CA GLY A 173 -15.21 -11.84 -10.13
C GLY A 173 -13.85 -11.15 -10.12
N GLN A 174 -13.80 -9.82 -9.94
CA GLN A 174 -12.54 -9.12 -9.75
C GLN A 174 -11.87 -9.62 -8.46
N PRO A 175 -10.60 -10.06 -8.49
CA PRO A 175 -9.90 -10.49 -7.29
C PRO A 175 -9.73 -9.35 -6.28
N ARG A 176 -9.82 -9.66 -4.98
CA ARG A 176 -9.70 -8.66 -3.91
C ARG A 176 -8.35 -7.95 -3.89
N ASP A 177 -7.28 -8.65 -4.20
CA ASP A 177 -5.92 -8.14 -4.28
C ASP A 177 -5.64 -7.30 -5.54
N GLN A 178 -6.59 -7.25 -6.47
CA GLN A 178 -6.58 -6.38 -7.65
C GLN A 178 -7.53 -5.18 -7.53
N ILE A 179 -8.07 -4.91 -6.35
CA ILE A 179 -8.82 -3.69 -6.08
C ILE A 179 -8.04 -2.87 -5.07
N VAL A 180 -7.66 -1.66 -5.48
CA VAL A 180 -6.92 -0.70 -4.65
C VAL A 180 -7.86 0.41 -4.20
N ALA A 181 -8.12 0.53 -2.91
CA ALA A 181 -8.93 1.59 -2.32
C ALA A 181 -8.01 2.71 -1.78
N ILE A 182 -8.30 3.96 -2.14
CA ILE A 182 -7.58 5.14 -1.64
C ILE A 182 -8.58 6.04 -0.93
N ASP A 183 -8.34 6.40 0.32
CA ASP A 183 -9.16 7.35 1.08
C ASP A 183 -8.30 8.14 2.08
N GLU A 184 -8.70 9.39 2.39
CA GLU A 184 -8.06 10.19 3.43
C GLU A 184 -8.49 9.75 4.84
N ASP A 185 -9.73 9.24 4.96
CA ASP A 185 -10.32 8.80 6.20
C ASP A 185 -9.76 7.44 6.64
N GLU A 186 -9.22 7.41 7.85
CA GLU A 186 -8.66 6.21 8.46
C GLU A 186 -9.67 5.08 8.63
N ASP A 187 -10.92 5.42 8.99
CA ASP A 187 -11.99 4.43 9.18
C ASP A 187 -12.44 3.82 7.85
N ALA A 188 -12.45 4.62 6.77
CA ALA A 188 -12.70 4.13 5.42
C ALA A 188 -11.61 3.16 4.96
N VAL A 189 -10.33 3.52 5.17
CA VAL A 189 -9.18 2.65 4.87
C VAL A 189 -9.22 1.36 5.69
N ALA A 190 -9.48 1.45 7.00
CA ALA A 190 -9.61 0.27 7.86
C ALA A 190 -10.77 -0.64 7.42
N THR A 191 -11.83 -0.06 6.85
CA THR A 191 -12.95 -0.83 6.29
C THR A 191 -12.54 -1.55 5.02
N ALA A 192 -11.84 -0.89 4.09
CA ALA A 192 -11.32 -1.53 2.87
C ALA A 192 -10.39 -2.70 3.18
N VAL A 193 -9.54 -2.54 4.19
CA VAL A 193 -8.67 -3.62 4.70
C VAL A 193 -9.49 -4.81 5.24
N ARG A 194 -10.55 -4.55 6.02
CA ARG A 194 -11.43 -5.61 6.54
C ARG A 194 -12.17 -6.33 5.41
N ASP A 195 -12.49 -5.62 4.33
CA ASP A 195 -13.09 -6.20 3.13
C ASP A 195 -12.07 -7.01 2.30
N GLY A 196 -10.79 -7.03 2.72
CA GLY A 196 -9.70 -7.80 2.11
C GLY A 196 -9.11 -7.14 0.87
N LEU A 197 -9.31 -5.84 0.68
CA LEU A 197 -8.77 -5.07 -0.44
C LEU A 197 -7.37 -4.55 -0.12
N VAL A 198 -6.63 -4.16 -1.16
CA VAL A 198 -5.44 -3.33 -1.01
C VAL A 198 -5.90 -1.91 -0.67
N ALA A 199 -5.45 -1.34 0.44
CA ALA A 199 -5.91 -0.03 0.89
C ALA A 199 -4.74 0.91 1.18
N MET A 200 -4.88 2.16 0.77
CA MET A 200 -3.90 3.22 0.94
C MET A 200 -4.57 4.45 1.56
N ARG A 201 -3.94 5.02 2.59
CA ARG A 201 -4.43 6.26 3.20
C ARG A 201 -3.78 7.46 2.55
N GLY A 202 -4.58 8.41 2.10
CA GLY A 202 -4.11 9.71 1.61
C GLY A 202 -5.01 10.34 0.58
N ASP A 203 -4.58 11.52 0.14
CA ASP A 203 -5.27 12.33 -0.87
C ASP A 203 -4.99 11.77 -2.28
N ALA A 204 -6.03 11.22 -2.91
CA ALA A 204 -5.96 10.63 -4.25
C ALA A 204 -5.68 11.67 -5.36
N SER A 205 -5.75 12.98 -5.08
CA SER A 205 -5.34 14.02 -6.04
C SER A 205 -3.83 14.15 -6.15
N ARG A 206 -3.06 13.57 -5.20
CA ARG A 206 -1.60 13.65 -5.18
C ARG A 206 -0.97 12.64 -6.12
N GLU A 207 -0.14 13.13 -7.04
CA GLU A 207 0.61 12.32 -8.00
C GLU A 207 1.42 11.19 -7.34
N ALA A 208 2.10 11.50 -6.23
CA ALA A 208 2.92 10.54 -5.51
C ALA A 208 2.12 9.31 -5.05
N LEU A 209 0.89 9.49 -4.57
CA LEU A 209 0.04 8.40 -4.10
C LEU A 209 -0.49 7.55 -5.26
N LEU A 210 -0.89 8.19 -6.36
CA LEU A 210 -1.34 7.48 -7.57
C LEU A 210 -0.22 6.67 -8.23
N ARG A 211 1.03 7.18 -8.18
CA ARG A 211 2.20 6.40 -8.62
C ARG A 211 2.45 5.18 -7.73
N VAL A 212 2.31 5.34 -6.41
CA VAL A 212 2.37 4.22 -5.46
C VAL A 212 1.28 3.19 -5.74
N ALA A 213 0.07 3.67 -6.09
CA ALA A 213 -1.04 2.82 -6.52
C ALA A 213 -0.86 2.23 -7.94
N HIS A 214 0.26 2.49 -8.60
CA HIS A 214 0.61 1.99 -9.93
C HIS A 214 -0.44 2.32 -11.01
N VAL A 215 -0.92 3.55 -11.02
CA VAL A 215 -2.00 4.03 -11.90
C VAL A 215 -1.70 3.81 -13.39
N GLU A 216 -0.43 3.83 -13.78
CA GLU A 216 0.02 3.62 -15.17
C GLU A 216 -0.27 2.19 -15.69
N ALA A 217 -0.37 1.20 -14.78
CA ALA A 217 -0.67 -0.19 -15.09
C ALA A 217 -2.10 -0.59 -14.68
N ALA A 218 -2.91 0.35 -14.20
CA ALA A 218 -4.28 0.09 -13.83
C ALA A 218 -5.17 -0.13 -15.06
N HIS A 219 -6.12 -1.06 -14.95
CA HIS A 219 -7.18 -1.26 -15.93
C HIS A 219 -8.18 -0.10 -15.93
N ALA A 220 -8.58 0.32 -14.75
CA ALA A 220 -9.55 1.39 -14.56
C ALA A 220 -9.32 2.17 -13.26
N VAL A 221 -9.73 3.44 -13.26
CA VAL A 221 -9.78 4.29 -12.07
C VAL A 221 -11.21 4.80 -11.90
N LEU A 222 -11.78 4.56 -10.69
CA LEU A 222 -13.12 5.01 -10.32
C LEU A 222 -13.01 6.09 -9.25
N VAL A 223 -13.47 7.29 -9.58
CA VAL A 223 -13.44 8.44 -8.67
C VAL A 223 -14.79 8.56 -7.97
N ALA A 224 -14.84 8.13 -6.71
CA ALA A 224 -16.03 8.07 -5.88
C ALA A 224 -16.05 9.11 -4.75
N SER A 225 -15.28 10.19 -4.87
CA SER A 225 -15.23 11.27 -3.90
C SER A 225 -16.64 11.90 -3.68
N ASN A 226 -16.84 12.46 -2.49
CA ASN A 226 -18.06 13.22 -2.17
C ASN A 226 -17.96 14.70 -2.55
N ARG A 227 -16.80 15.14 -3.07
CA ARG A 227 -16.51 16.52 -3.44
C ARG A 227 -16.13 16.56 -4.92
N ASP A 228 -16.84 17.38 -5.71
CA ASP A 228 -16.61 17.48 -7.15
C ASP A 228 -15.29 18.19 -7.49
N ASP A 229 -14.86 19.16 -6.67
CA ASP A 229 -13.55 19.81 -6.78
C ASP A 229 -12.40 18.80 -6.64
N ALA A 230 -12.47 17.93 -5.64
CA ALA A 230 -11.51 16.85 -5.47
C ALA A 230 -11.57 15.85 -6.64
N SER A 231 -12.78 15.49 -7.08
CA SER A 231 -12.98 14.59 -8.23
C SER A 231 -12.34 15.13 -9.50
N VAL A 232 -12.47 16.43 -9.78
CA VAL A 232 -11.83 17.09 -10.95
C VAL A 232 -10.31 17.02 -10.85
N LEU A 233 -9.73 17.33 -9.68
CA LEU A 233 -8.28 17.26 -9.46
C LEU A 233 -7.75 15.82 -9.62
N ILE A 234 -8.46 14.84 -9.06
CA ILE A 234 -8.10 13.42 -9.23
C ILE A 234 -8.11 13.05 -10.71
N CYS A 235 -9.17 13.41 -11.45
CA CYS A 235 -9.28 13.11 -12.89
C CYS A 235 -8.10 13.71 -13.69
N LEU A 236 -7.77 14.97 -13.43
CA LEU A 236 -6.65 15.65 -14.10
C LEU A 236 -5.33 14.95 -13.80
N THR A 237 -5.07 14.60 -12.54
CA THR A 237 -3.84 13.94 -12.14
C THR A 237 -3.75 12.53 -12.73
N VAL A 238 -4.83 11.75 -12.66
CA VAL A 238 -4.90 10.41 -13.29
C VAL A 238 -4.63 10.50 -14.79
N ARG A 239 -5.27 11.42 -15.50
CA ARG A 239 -5.12 11.57 -16.96
C ARG A 239 -3.72 12.02 -17.33
N SER A 240 -3.07 12.83 -16.48
CA SER A 240 -1.66 13.22 -16.66
C SER A 240 -0.69 12.04 -16.53
N LEU A 241 -0.94 11.12 -15.58
CA LEU A 241 -0.09 9.97 -15.30
C LEU A 241 -0.38 8.78 -16.23
N ALA A 242 -1.66 8.52 -16.47
CA ALA A 242 -2.15 7.39 -17.23
C ALA A 242 -3.13 7.85 -18.34
N PRO A 243 -2.64 8.35 -19.49
CA PRO A 243 -3.47 8.96 -20.54
C PRO A 243 -4.53 8.02 -21.14
N ARG A 244 -4.36 6.70 -21.01
CA ARG A 244 -5.21 5.69 -21.65
C ARG A 244 -6.04 4.87 -20.67
N VAL A 245 -5.86 5.06 -19.36
CA VAL A 245 -6.62 4.32 -18.33
C VAL A 245 -8.11 4.64 -18.47
N HIS A 246 -8.97 3.64 -18.28
CA HIS A 246 -10.41 3.88 -18.25
C HIS A 246 -10.78 4.61 -16.97
N LEU A 247 -11.27 5.85 -17.10
CA LEU A 247 -11.52 6.77 -15.99
C LEU A 247 -13.00 7.05 -15.85
N VAL A 248 -13.60 6.55 -14.75
CA VAL A 248 -15.00 6.78 -14.41
C VAL A 248 -15.06 7.70 -13.19
N ALA A 249 -15.89 8.73 -13.26
CA ALA A 249 -16.03 9.68 -12.15
C ALA A 249 -17.48 9.82 -11.70
N SER A 250 -17.67 10.00 -10.39
CA SER A 250 -18.99 10.38 -9.86
C SER A 250 -19.09 11.89 -9.74
N ALA A 251 -20.20 12.46 -10.26
CA ALA A 251 -20.58 13.85 -10.03
C ALA A 251 -21.63 13.92 -8.91
N ARG A 252 -21.45 14.86 -7.99
CA ARG A 252 -22.47 15.20 -7.00
C ARG A 252 -23.51 16.14 -7.58
N GLU A 253 -23.04 17.21 -8.25
CA GLU A 253 -23.88 18.23 -8.85
C GLU A 253 -23.89 18.04 -10.38
N GLU A 254 -25.10 18.16 -11.01
CA GLU A 254 -25.27 17.95 -12.45
C GLU A 254 -24.48 18.95 -13.30
N GLU A 255 -24.31 20.19 -12.81
CA GLU A 255 -23.52 21.23 -13.48
C GLU A 255 -22.04 20.90 -13.63
N ASN A 256 -21.49 20.06 -12.73
CA ASN A 256 -20.08 19.67 -12.72
C ASN A 256 -19.74 18.50 -13.66
N ILE A 257 -20.75 17.83 -14.23
CA ILE A 257 -20.57 16.71 -15.17
C ILE A 257 -19.66 17.14 -16.33
N LYS A 258 -19.92 18.33 -16.90
CA LYS A 258 -19.10 18.88 -18.01
C LYS A 258 -17.64 19.12 -17.61
N LEU A 259 -17.39 19.50 -16.35
CA LEU A 259 -16.03 19.73 -15.84
C LEU A 259 -15.28 18.42 -15.69
N LEU A 260 -15.94 17.35 -15.22
CA LEU A 260 -15.32 16.03 -15.09
C LEU A 260 -14.98 15.43 -16.46
N TYR A 261 -15.84 15.58 -17.48
CA TYR A 261 -15.50 15.21 -18.85
C TYR A 261 -14.31 16.05 -19.37
N GLY A 262 -14.32 17.36 -19.10
CA GLY A 262 -13.21 18.27 -19.43
C GLY A 262 -11.90 17.92 -18.72
N ALA A 263 -11.98 17.35 -17.52
CA ALA A 263 -10.84 16.85 -16.75
C ALA A 263 -10.34 15.47 -17.25
N GLY A 264 -11.01 14.89 -18.27
CA GLY A 264 -10.58 13.66 -18.93
C GLY A 264 -11.28 12.39 -18.45
N ALA A 265 -12.41 12.47 -17.72
CA ALA A 265 -13.22 11.29 -17.43
C ALA A 265 -13.82 10.72 -18.73
N ASP A 266 -13.77 9.40 -18.91
CA ASP A 266 -14.41 8.71 -20.03
C ASP A 266 -15.91 8.54 -19.81
N LEU A 267 -16.30 8.36 -18.54
CA LEU A 267 -17.68 8.23 -18.12
C LEU A 267 -17.92 9.01 -16.83
N VAL A 268 -19.01 9.75 -16.77
CA VAL A 268 -19.44 10.44 -15.54
C VAL A 268 -20.82 9.96 -15.15
N VAL A 269 -20.94 9.50 -13.90
CA VAL A 269 -22.19 9.05 -13.29
C VAL A 269 -22.59 10.03 -12.19
N SER A 270 -23.87 10.40 -12.11
CA SER A 270 -24.40 11.20 -10.99
C SER A 270 -25.38 10.36 -10.17
N PRO A 271 -24.92 9.68 -9.11
CA PRO A 271 -25.78 8.79 -8.32
C PRO A 271 -26.90 9.54 -7.62
N SER A 272 -26.64 10.77 -7.17
CA SER A 272 -27.66 11.59 -6.48
C SER A 272 -28.83 11.97 -7.40
N VAL A 273 -28.53 12.36 -8.63
CA VAL A 273 -29.57 12.74 -9.62
C VAL A 273 -30.33 11.49 -10.08
N SER A 274 -29.62 10.41 -10.37
CA SER A 274 -30.23 9.13 -10.80
C SER A 274 -31.08 8.54 -9.69
N GLY A 275 -30.64 8.52 -8.45
CA GLY A 275 -31.38 8.08 -7.29
C GLY A 275 -32.63 8.96 -7.03
N GLY A 276 -32.47 10.29 -7.14
CA GLY A 276 -33.61 11.22 -6.99
C GLY A 276 -34.69 10.99 -8.04
N ARG A 277 -34.32 10.76 -9.31
CA ARG A 277 -35.26 10.42 -10.38
C ARG A 277 -35.98 9.10 -10.12
N LEU A 278 -35.25 8.10 -9.63
CA LEU A 278 -35.78 6.78 -9.27
C LEU A 278 -36.80 6.90 -8.11
N MET A 279 -36.46 7.64 -7.07
CA MET A 279 -37.36 7.92 -5.94
C MET A 279 -38.60 8.66 -6.38
N GLY A 280 -38.45 9.66 -7.26
CA GLY A 280 -39.60 10.38 -7.83
C GLY A 280 -40.53 9.48 -8.66
N ALA A 281 -39.99 8.55 -9.43
CA ALA A 281 -40.71 7.56 -10.19
C ALA A 281 -41.49 6.58 -9.27
N ALA A 282 -40.90 6.21 -8.14
CA ALA A 282 -41.49 5.27 -7.18
C ALA A 282 -42.84 5.75 -6.61
N VAL A 283 -43.08 7.06 -6.57
CA VAL A 283 -44.36 7.63 -6.10
C VAL A 283 -45.55 7.20 -7.00
N ARG A 284 -45.29 7.05 -8.29
CA ARG A 284 -46.33 6.69 -9.28
C ARG A 284 -46.27 5.25 -9.77
N GLN A 285 -45.09 4.66 -9.71
CA GLN A 285 -44.78 3.35 -10.29
C GLN A 285 -44.03 2.51 -9.26
N GLN A 286 -44.75 1.78 -8.41
CA GLN A 286 -44.20 1.07 -7.27
C GLN A 286 -43.25 -0.10 -7.67
N VAL A 287 -43.47 -0.73 -8.82
CA VAL A 287 -42.71 -1.91 -9.28
C VAL A 287 -41.48 -1.53 -10.11
N VAL A 288 -41.53 -0.40 -10.85
CA VAL A 288 -40.48 -0.01 -11.78
C VAL A 288 -39.14 0.23 -11.09
N PRO A 289 -39.04 0.89 -9.93
CA PRO A 289 -37.74 1.05 -9.25
C PRO A 289 -37.14 -0.25 -8.82
N GLN A 290 -37.90 -1.21 -8.31
CA GLN A 290 -37.43 -2.55 -7.92
C GLN A 290 -36.88 -3.30 -9.14
N PHE A 291 -37.61 -3.27 -10.25
CA PHE A 291 -37.20 -3.89 -11.50
C PHE A 291 -35.88 -3.29 -12.06
N LEU A 292 -35.70 -1.96 -11.94
CA LEU A 292 -34.44 -1.31 -12.34
C LEU A 292 -33.30 -1.64 -11.39
N GLU A 293 -33.57 -1.79 -10.10
CA GLU A 293 -32.60 -2.20 -9.11
C GLU A 293 -32.13 -3.65 -9.35
N ASP A 294 -33.06 -4.55 -9.67
CA ASP A 294 -32.77 -5.93 -10.06
C ASP A 294 -31.97 -6.02 -11.38
N LEU A 295 -32.25 -5.11 -12.34
CA LEU A 295 -31.45 -5.02 -13.59
C LEU A 295 -30.04 -4.51 -13.39
N LEU A 296 -29.79 -3.70 -12.37
CA LEU A 296 -28.49 -3.11 -12.07
C LEU A 296 -27.68 -3.97 -11.09
N SER A 297 -28.32 -4.89 -10.35
CA SER A 297 -27.64 -5.77 -9.41
C SER A 297 -27.24 -7.09 -10.08
N PHE A 298 -26.01 -7.53 -9.82
CA PHE A 298 -25.53 -8.84 -10.26
C PHE A 298 -26.01 -9.92 -9.26
N GLY A 299 -27.03 -10.71 -9.65
CA GLY A 299 -27.61 -11.73 -8.79
C GLY A 299 -28.74 -12.52 -9.46
N ASP A 300 -29.71 -13.00 -8.71
CA ASP A 300 -30.75 -13.96 -9.12
C ASP A 300 -31.82 -13.43 -10.12
N GLY A 301 -31.50 -12.43 -10.94
CA GLY A 301 -32.47 -11.79 -11.84
C GLY A 301 -31.99 -11.68 -13.28
N LEU A 302 -32.46 -10.59 -13.92
CA LEU A 302 -32.10 -10.21 -15.28
C LEU A 302 -30.68 -9.61 -15.25
N ALA A 303 -29.73 -10.16 -16.01
CA ALA A 303 -28.40 -9.59 -16.15
C ALA A 303 -28.33 -8.73 -17.42
N LEU A 304 -27.94 -7.45 -17.25
CA LEU A 304 -27.56 -6.61 -18.40
C LEU A 304 -26.14 -7.01 -18.84
N SER A 305 -26.00 -7.32 -20.14
CA SER A 305 -24.69 -7.61 -20.71
C SER A 305 -24.47 -6.85 -22.02
N GLU A 306 -23.25 -6.40 -22.21
CA GLU A 306 -22.81 -5.81 -23.48
C GLU A 306 -22.12 -6.85 -24.35
N ARG A 307 -22.43 -6.84 -25.64
CA ARG A 307 -21.81 -7.72 -26.62
C ARG A 307 -21.34 -6.93 -27.85
N ILE A 308 -20.09 -7.11 -28.18
CA ILE A 308 -19.52 -6.53 -29.40
C ILE A 308 -19.84 -7.43 -30.59
N VAL A 309 -20.36 -6.83 -31.66
CA VAL A 309 -20.65 -7.50 -32.93
C VAL A 309 -19.37 -7.87 -33.66
N ARG A 310 -19.21 -9.15 -33.98
CA ARG A 310 -18.02 -9.68 -34.64
C ARG A 310 -18.06 -9.47 -36.16
N LEU A 311 -16.91 -9.55 -36.83
CA LEU A 311 -16.78 -9.40 -38.28
C LEU A 311 -17.70 -10.34 -39.07
N GLY A 312 -17.88 -11.59 -38.66
CA GLY A 312 -18.74 -12.59 -39.33
C GLY A 312 -20.26 -12.37 -39.13
N GLU A 313 -20.64 -11.37 -38.37
CA GLU A 313 -22.04 -11.01 -38.04
C GLU A 313 -22.50 -9.72 -38.71
N ALA A 314 -21.62 -9.13 -39.52
CA ALA A 314 -21.89 -7.94 -40.28
C ALA A 314 -23.11 -8.11 -41.20
N GLY A 315 -24.01 -7.13 -41.21
CA GLY A 315 -25.20 -7.11 -42.03
C GLY A 315 -26.39 -7.89 -41.46
N LYS A 316 -26.22 -8.64 -40.36
CA LYS A 316 -27.33 -9.30 -39.65
C LYS A 316 -28.09 -8.28 -38.79
N THR A 317 -29.34 -8.58 -38.54
CA THR A 317 -30.13 -7.85 -37.52
C THR A 317 -29.84 -8.44 -36.15
N ALA A 318 -30.14 -7.71 -35.09
CA ALA A 318 -29.95 -8.17 -33.73
C ALA A 318 -30.70 -9.48 -33.42
N ALA A 319 -31.89 -9.67 -34.01
CA ALA A 319 -32.71 -10.89 -33.87
C ALA A 319 -32.08 -12.11 -34.56
N GLU A 320 -31.20 -11.92 -35.52
CA GLU A 320 -30.52 -13.01 -36.27
C GLU A 320 -29.24 -13.51 -35.60
N LEU A 321 -28.82 -12.88 -34.52
CA LEU A 321 -27.63 -13.27 -33.75
C LEU A 321 -27.95 -14.51 -32.89
N PRO A 322 -27.27 -15.67 -33.11
CA PRO A 322 -27.65 -16.92 -32.46
C PRO A 322 -27.47 -16.92 -30.95
N ASP A 323 -26.46 -16.19 -30.47
CA ASP A 323 -26.13 -16.13 -29.05
C ASP A 323 -27.12 -15.23 -28.25
N LEU A 324 -27.98 -14.45 -28.95
CA LEU A 324 -28.99 -13.59 -28.34
C LEU A 324 -30.40 -14.20 -28.36
N ARG A 325 -30.51 -15.48 -28.71
CA ARG A 325 -31.81 -16.17 -28.65
C ARG A 325 -32.28 -16.30 -27.23
N GLY A 326 -33.43 -15.68 -26.93
CA GLY A 326 -33.98 -15.61 -25.58
C GLY A 326 -33.55 -14.40 -24.75
N ALA A 327 -32.64 -13.58 -25.26
CA ALA A 327 -32.31 -12.30 -24.64
C ALA A 327 -33.22 -11.16 -25.14
N LEU A 328 -33.55 -10.23 -24.28
CA LEU A 328 -34.22 -9.00 -24.66
C LEU A 328 -33.19 -7.96 -25.03
N ILE A 329 -33.17 -7.51 -26.26
CA ILE A 329 -32.24 -6.50 -26.73
C ILE A 329 -32.81 -5.12 -26.41
N LEU A 330 -32.13 -4.37 -25.54
CA LEU A 330 -32.55 -3.05 -25.07
C LEU A 330 -32.07 -1.92 -25.98
N GLY A 331 -30.91 -2.11 -26.64
CA GLY A 331 -30.32 -1.08 -27.45
C GLY A 331 -29.07 -1.55 -28.21
N ALA A 332 -28.56 -0.67 -29.08
CA ALA A 332 -27.25 -0.82 -29.67
C ALA A 332 -26.49 0.51 -29.70
N ALA A 333 -25.17 0.44 -29.72
CA ALA A 333 -24.31 1.62 -29.85
C ALA A 333 -23.33 1.43 -31.02
N ARG A 334 -23.13 2.48 -31.81
CA ARG A 334 -22.11 2.58 -32.88
C ARG A 334 -21.27 3.79 -32.66
N GLY A 335 -20.10 3.61 -32.09
CA GLY A 335 -19.28 4.72 -31.58
C GLY A 335 -20.06 5.50 -30.52
N GLN A 336 -20.25 6.80 -30.73
CA GLN A 336 -21.02 7.65 -29.81
C GLN A 336 -22.53 7.66 -30.06
N LYS A 337 -22.98 7.06 -31.15
CA LYS A 337 -24.41 7.04 -31.52
C LYS A 337 -25.11 5.86 -30.87
N ARG A 338 -26.15 6.15 -30.06
CA ARG A 338 -26.98 5.15 -29.39
C ARG A 338 -28.29 4.95 -30.15
N PHE A 339 -28.73 3.71 -30.27
CA PHE A 339 -29.97 3.30 -30.90
C PHE A 339 -30.84 2.63 -29.83
N ALA A 340 -32.00 3.20 -29.55
CA ALA A 340 -32.94 2.64 -28.60
C ALA A 340 -33.69 1.43 -29.16
N PHE A 341 -34.29 0.63 -28.33
CA PHE A 341 -35.06 -0.58 -28.65
C PHE A 341 -35.95 -0.43 -29.90
N HIS A 342 -36.75 0.67 -29.98
CA HIS A 342 -37.67 0.93 -31.10
C HIS A 342 -36.99 1.21 -32.43
N GLN A 343 -35.68 1.49 -32.45
CA GLN A 343 -34.87 1.77 -33.65
C GLN A 343 -34.11 0.53 -34.13
N LEU A 344 -34.11 -0.57 -33.36
CA LEU A 344 -33.40 -1.81 -33.72
C LEU A 344 -34.09 -2.68 -34.76
N PRO A 345 -35.46 -2.73 -34.87
CA PRO A 345 -36.09 -3.53 -35.88
C PRO A 345 -35.65 -3.08 -37.28
N GLY A 346 -35.00 -3.99 -38.02
CA GLY A 346 -34.47 -3.71 -39.36
C GLY A 346 -33.08 -3.05 -39.41
N MET A 347 -32.52 -2.66 -38.27
CA MET A 347 -31.12 -2.14 -38.22
C MET A 347 -30.13 -3.25 -38.54
N ARG A 348 -29.31 -3.04 -39.57
CA ARG A 348 -28.18 -3.92 -39.90
C ARG A 348 -26.98 -3.56 -39.05
N LEU A 349 -26.52 -4.51 -38.27
CA LEU A 349 -25.37 -4.37 -37.38
C LEU A 349 -24.07 -4.33 -38.18
N GLN A 350 -23.12 -3.55 -37.68
CA GLN A 350 -21.76 -3.43 -38.22
C GLN A 350 -20.74 -3.99 -37.22
N PRO A 351 -19.57 -4.50 -37.69
CA PRO A 351 -18.52 -4.93 -36.80
C PRO A 351 -18.11 -3.81 -35.85
N GLY A 352 -17.99 -4.11 -34.56
CA GLY A 352 -17.69 -3.12 -33.54
C GLY A 352 -18.92 -2.41 -32.94
N ASP A 353 -20.14 -2.65 -33.46
CA ASP A 353 -21.34 -2.25 -32.76
C ASP A 353 -21.46 -2.98 -31.42
N VAL A 354 -21.92 -2.29 -30.39
CA VAL A 354 -22.20 -2.86 -29.07
C VAL A 354 -23.70 -3.05 -28.96
N VAL A 355 -24.13 -4.26 -28.63
CA VAL A 355 -25.56 -4.61 -28.39
C VAL A 355 -25.73 -4.86 -26.90
N VAL A 356 -26.75 -4.26 -26.32
CA VAL A 356 -27.09 -4.37 -24.89
C VAL A 356 -28.36 -5.14 -24.71
#